data_c1364fc5d07ad430ff0b20786fe6ca21
#
_entry.id   c1364fc5d07ad430ff0b20786fe6ca21
#
_cell.length_a   1.000
_cell.length_b   1.000
_cell.length_c   1.000
_cell.angle_alpha   90.00
_cell.angle_beta   90.00
_cell.angle_gamma   90.00
#
_symmetry.space_group_name_H-M   'P 1'
#
loop_
_entity.id
_entity.type
_entity.pdbx_description
1 polymer ?
#
loop_
_entity_poly.entity_id
_entity_poly.type
_entity_poly.pdbx_seq_one_letter_code
_entity_poly.pdbx_strand_id
1 'polypeptide(L)'
;MLGWRLPERQLSERPVAGGRRGVKYLRPPRRARPTAQKSGAVGGLFVRFAGSSIRRIGRVKSLQVLLLSLALVLAPVAQATRIKEVASVAGVRSNPLTGYGLVVGLDGTGDQTTQAPFTGQSLTAMLQQFGVMLPPGVTMQPRNIAAVMVTAQLPPFAQPGQQLDINVSSIGNAKSLRGGTLIATPLRGADGQVYAIAQGNMVVGGAGASAGGSKVQINHLSAGRIPAGALVERSVPTPIAQGDTLQFDLNSSDFATARAVAQAINRAKGAGVAQALDGRVVRVRAPQEPDARVAFLADVENLNVDMAAPAARVVINARTGSVVMNQSVTLAACAVAHGSLSVTISSTPIISQPNALSGGQTTVAEKADISIRQEPGSLIQLPAGARLSDVVKALNSLGATPQDLLAILQAMKSAGALNAELEVI
;
A
#
# COMPACT_ATOMS: atom_id res chain seq x y z
N MET A 1 -73.84 11.86 3.06
CA MET A 1 -74.39 11.07 1.94
C MET A 1 -73.32 10.99 0.86
N LEU A 2 -73.17 9.84 0.27
CA LEU A 2 -72.27 9.41 -0.81
C LEU A 2 -70.92 8.87 -0.33
N GLY A 3 -70.95 7.56 -0.08
CA GLY A 3 -69.81 6.70 0.07
C GLY A 3 -69.28 6.24 -1.28
N TRP A 4 -67.97 6.06 -1.32
CA TRP A 4 -67.31 5.30 -2.41
C TRP A 4 -66.63 4.09 -1.78
N ARG A 5 -67.14 2.89 -2.15
CA ARG A 5 -66.51 1.59 -1.89
C ARG A 5 -65.53 1.30 -3.03
N LEU A 6 -64.32 0.88 -2.66
CA LEU A 6 -63.37 0.28 -3.59
C LEU A 6 -63.56 -1.26 -3.57
N PRO A 7 -63.41 -1.96 -4.70
CA PRO A 7 -63.59 -3.41 -4.78
C PRO A 7 -62.30 -4.15 -4.38
N GLU A 8 -62.51 -5.17 -3.51
CA GLU A 8 -61.50 -6.20 -3.19
C GLU A 8 -61.13 -7.02 -4.45
N ARG A 9 -59.85 -7.13 -4.76
CA ARG A 9 -59.30 -8.14 -5.69
C ARG A 9 -58.83 -9.32 -4.89
N GLN A 10 -59.51 -10.44 -5.04
CA GLN A 10 -59.09 -11.78 -4.65
C GLN A 10 -57.77 -12.16 -5.32
N LEU A 11 -56.79 -12.52 -4.51
CA LEU A 11 -55.56 -13.19 -4.97
C LEU A 11 -55.82 -14.70 -4.89
N SER A 12 -55.90 -15.35 -6.05
CA SER A 12 -55.97 -16.79 -6.17
C SER A 12 -54.54 -17.36 -6.03
N GLU A 13 -54.35 -18.19 -5.02
CA GLU A 13 -53.22 -19.05 -4.83
C GLU A 13 -53.15 -20.12 -5.96
N ARG A 14 -52.02 -20.26 -6.63
CA ARG A 14 -51.68 -21.45 -7.39
C ARG A 14 -50.32 -21.99 -6.91
N PRO A 15 -50.22 -23.28 -6.59
CA PRO A 15 -48.98 -23.91 -6.19
C PRO A 15 -48.09 -24.18 -7.42
N VAL A 16 -46.83 -23.78 -7.33
CA VAL A 16 -45.80 -24.13 -8.35
C VAL A 16 -45.07 -25.37 -7.89
N ALA A 17 -45.25 -26.41 -8.65
CA ALA A 17 -44.56 -27.70 -8.54
C ALA A 17 -43.08 -27.58 -8.86
N GLY A 18 -42.29 -28.34 -8.12
CA GLY A 18 -40.82 -28.43 -8.28
C GLY A 18 -40.38 -29.02 -9.61
N GLY A 19 -39.34 -28.44 -10.19
CA GLY A 19 -38.62 -28.94 -11.32
C GLY A 19 -37.13 -28.70 -11.15
N ARG A 20 -36.42 -29.69 -10.62
CA ARG A 20 -34.95 -29.76 -10.67
C ARG A 20 -34.54 -29.97 -12.14
N ARG A 21 -33.91 -28.97 -12.75
CA ARG A 21 -33.18 -29.13 -14.01
C ARG A 21 -31.68 -29.16 -13.72
N GLY A 22 -31.11 -30.32 -13.89
CA GLY A 22 -29.66 -30.55 -13.84
C GLY A 22 -28.95 -29.85 -14.98
N VAL A 23 -27.91 -29.12 -14.61
CA VAL A 23 -26.97 -28.51 -15.56
C VAL A 23 -26.04 -29.59 -16.07
N LYS A 24 -26.18 -29.99 -17.34
CA LYS A 24 -25.24 -30.87 -18.06
C LYS A 24 -24.01 -30.03 -18.43
N TYR A 25 -22.86 -30.43 -17.88
CA TYR A 25 -21.56 -29.95 -18.35
C TYR A 25 -21.26 -30.56 -19.72
N LEU A 26 -21.17 -29.75 -20.75
CA LEU A 26 -20.68 -30.11 -22.08
C LEU A 26 -19.16 -30.27 -22.05
N ARG A 27 -18.66 -31.48 -22.31
CA ARG A 27 -17.25 -31.79 -22.57
C ARG A 27 -16.83 -31.24 -23.93
N PRO A 28 -15.62 -30.65 -24.09
CA PRO A 28 -15.10 -30.28 -25.39
C PRO A 28 -14.66 -31.51 -26.21
N PRO A 29 -14.70 -31.46 -27.56
CA PRO A 29 -14.41 -32.59 -28.43
C PRO A 29 -12.91 -32.93 -28.45
N ARG A 30 -12.62 -34.21 -28.38
CA ARG A 30 -11.30 -34.83 -28.57
C ARG A 30 -10.81 -34.57 -30.00
N ARG A 31 -9.65 -33.96 -30.16
CA ARG A 31 -8.92 -33.90 -31.44
C ARG A 31 -8.42 -35.30 -31.83
N ALA A 32 -8.78 -35.71 -33.06
CA ALA A 32 -8.35 -36.90 -33.70
C ALA A 32 -6.84 -36.88 -34.04
N ARG A 33 -6.16 -38.03 -33.84
CA ARG A 33 -4.78 -38.28 -34.31
C ARG A 33 -4.83 -38.57 -35.81
N PRO A 34 -3.87 -38.06 -36.60
CA PRO A 34 -3.72 -38.53 -37.98
C PRO A 34 -2.95 -39.85 -37.99
N THR A 35 -3.52 -40.80 -38.69
CA THR A 35 -2.99 -42.13 -39.02
C THR A 35 -1.78 -42.01 -39.97
N ALA A 36 -0.77 -42.81 -39.70
CA ALA A 36 0.39 -43.00 -40.55
C ALA A 36 0.01 -43.80 -41.82
N GLN A 37 0.33 -43.29 -42.97
CA GLN A 37 0.23 -43.97 -44.25
C GLN A 37 1.62 -44.43 -44.70
N LYS A 38 1.77 -45.77 -44.85
CA LYS A 38 2.92 -46.43 -45.45
C LYS A 38 2.80 -46.40 -46.97
N SER A 39 3.86 -46.02 -47.64
CA SER A 39 4.25 -46.53 -48.97
C SER A 39 5.67 -45.97 -49.22
N GLY A 40 6.64 -46.67 -49.69
CA GLY A 40 6.82 -47.71 -50.61
C GLY A 40 8.27 -47.56 -51.05
N ALA A 41 9.00 -48.62 -51.06
CA ALA A 41 10.40 -48.69 -51.38
C ALA A 41 10.67 -48.53 -52.90
N VAL A 42 11.77 -47.81 -53.27
CA VAL A 42 12.54 -48.10 -54.51
C VAL A 42 14.00 -47.61 -54.31
N GLY A 43 14.92 -48.56 -54.42
CA GLY A 43 16.08 -48.57 -55.24
C GLY A 43 17.30 -47.69 -54.94
N GLY A 44 18.32 -48.31 -54.47
CA GLY A 44 19.72 -48.17 -54.40
C GLY A 44 20.48 -47.14 -55.21
N LEU A 45 21.49 -46.61 -54.57
CA LEU A 45 22.83 -46.57 -55.17
C LEU A 45 23.90 -46.28 -54.10
N PHE A 46 24.89 -47.13 -53.99
CA PHE A 46 26.08 -46.99 -53.17
C PHE A 46 26.97 -45.84 -53.70
N VAL A 47 27.30 -44.86 -52.85
CA VAL A 47 28.59 -44.17 -52.97
C VAL A 47 29.19 -44.04 -51.57
N ARG A 48 30.23 -44.80 -51.29
CA ARG A 48 31.17 -44.60 -50.20
C ARG A 48 32.01 -43.40 -50.53
N PHE A 49 32.01 -42.37 -49.73
CA PHE A 49 33.17 -41.46 -49.61
C PHE A 49 33.41 -41.08 -48.14
N ALA A 50 34.68 -41.15 -47.80
CA ALA A 50 35.26 -40.87 -46.52
C ALA A 50 35.05 -39.41 -46.08
N GLY A 51 34.84 -39.18 -44.75
CA GLY A 51 34.81 -37.84 -44.21
C GLY A 51 34.59 -37.77 -42.69
N SER A 52 35.63 -38.15 -41.91
CA SER A 52 35.61 -38.16 -40.45
C SER A 52 35.90 -36.77 -39.79
N SER A 53 35.71 -35.62 -40.50
CA SER A 53 36.06 -34.31 -40.02
C SER A 53 34.88 -33.32 -39.80
N ILE A 54 33.63 -33.69 -40.19
CA ILE A 54 32.49 -32.72 -40.09
C ILE A 54 31.75 -32.75 -38.73
N ARG A 55 31.97 -33.78 -37.89
CA ARG A 55 31.27 -33.92 -36.61
C ARG A 55 31.77 -33.01 -35.48
N ARG A 56 32.94 -32.37 -35.58
CA ARG A 56 33.48 -31.46 -34.52
C ARG A 56 32.98 -30.03 -34.65
N ILE A 57 32.68 -29.52 -35.84
CA ILE A 57 32.27 -28.13 -36.08
C ILE A 57 30.79 -27.90 -35.68
N GLY A 58 29.94 -28.92 -35.81
CA GLY A 58 28.50 -28.85 -35.40
C GLY A 58 28.32 -28.79 -33.89
N ARG A 59 29.16 -29.44 -33.09
CA ARG A 59 29.07 -29.44 -31.63
C ARG A 59 29.50 -28.14 -30.99
N VAL A 60 30.44 -27.40 -31.57
CA VAL A 60 30.88 -26.08 -31.04
C VAL A 60 29.81 -25.02 -31.30
N LYS A 61 29.20 -25.04 -32.49
CA LYS A 61 28.09 -24.10 -32.80
C LYS A 61 26.84 -24.36 -31.98
N SER A 62 26.48 -25.62 -31.72
CA SER A 62 25.33 -25.96 -30.86
C SER A 62 25.57 -25.61 -29.39
N LEU A 63 26.81 -25.74 -28.88
CA LEU A 63 27.17 -25.32 -27.53
C LEU A 63 27.17 -23.80 -27.38
N GLN A 64 27.61 -23.04 -28.40
CA GLN A 64 27.53 -21.58 -28.40
C GLN A 64 26.09 -21.07 -28.45
N VAL A 65 25.22 -21.69 -29.23
CA VAL A 65 23.78 -21.34 -29.27
C VAL A 65 23.13 -21.69 -27.95
N LEU A 66 23.46 -22.79 -27.30
CA LEU A 66 22.95 -23.16 -25.99
C LEU A 66 23.45 -22.22 -24.90
N LEU A 67 24.71 -21.80 -24.93
CA LEU A 67 25.26 -20.80 -24.01
C LEU A 67 24.65 -19.41 -24.22
N LEU A 68 24.41 -19.03 -25.49
CA LEU A 68 23.76 -17.76 -25.81
C LEU A 68 22.27 -17.75 -25.37
N SER A 69 21.57 -18.84 -25.55
CA SER A 69 20.18 -18.99 -25.08
C SER A 69 20.09 -19.03 -23.54
N LEU A 70 21.05 -19.67 -22.87
CA LEU A 70 21.13 -19.68 -21.41
C LEU A 70 21.49 -18.30 -20.83
N ALA A 71 22.35 -17.53 -21.51
CA ALA A 71 22.67 -16.16 -21.14
C ALA A 71 21.47 -15.21 -21.30
N LEU A 72 20.61 -15.44 -22.29
CA LEU A 72 19.38 -14.67 -22.52
C LEU A 72 18.29 -14.95 -21.46
N VAL A 73 18.25 -16.16 -20.89
CA VAL A 73 17.32 -16.54 -19.82
C VAL A 73 17.76 -16.04 -18.44
N LEU A 74 19.06 -15.81 -18.28
CA LEU A 74 19.68 -15.29 -17.03
C LEU A 74 19.76 -13.78 -16.97
N ALA A 75 19.28 -13.03 -17.98
CA ALA A 75 19.22 -11.58 -17.90
C ALA A 75 18.31 -11.18 -16.72
N PRO A 76 18.81 -10.43 -15.71
CA PRO A 76 17.96 -9.95 -14.64
C PRO A 76 16.86 -9.11 -15.26
N VAL A 77 15.60 -9.45 -14.97
CA VAL A 77 14.46 -8.59 -15.32
C VAL A 77 14.63 -7.32 -14.49
N ALA A 78 15.22 -6.30 -15.08
CA ALA A 78 15.26 -4.98 -14.47
C ALA A 78 13.80 -4.54 -14.30
N GLN A 79 13.33 -4.48 -13.06
CA GLN A 79 12.01 -3.91 -12.75
C GLN A 79 12.14 -2.42 -13.02
N ALA A 80 11.63 -2.01 -14.18
CA ALA A 80 11.59 -0.61 -14.54
C ALA A 80 10.48 0.06 -13.71
N THR A 81 10.88 0.84 -12.71
CA THR A 81 9.96 1.64 -11.88
C THR A 81 9.53 2.88 -12.65
N ARG A 82 8.23 3.18 -12.71
CA ARG A 82 7.71 4.38 -13.40
C ARG A 82 7.77 5.60 -12.49
N ILE A 83 7.84 6.80 -13.11
CA ILE A 83 7.88 8.06 -12.35
C ILE A 83 6.70 8.17 -11.37
N LYS A 84 5.48 7.80 -11.77
CA LYS A 84 4.29 7.83 -10.90
C LYS A 84 4.37 6.93 -9.65
N GLU A 85 5.29 5.98 -9.60
CA GLU A 85 5.50 5.10 -8.45
C GLU A 85 6.46 5.72 -7.43
N VAL A 86 7.31 6.65 -7.86
CA VAL A 86 8.37 7.27 -7.04
C VAL A 86 8.16 8.75 -6.81
N ALA A 87 7.30 9.40 -7.59
CA ALA A 87 7.03 10.82 -7.50
C ALA A 87 5.53 11.12 -7.71
N SER A 88 5.09 12.21 -7.13
CA SER A 88 3.75 12.80 -7.31
C SER A 88 3.87 14.22 -7.84
N VAL A 89 2.83 14.68 -8.54
CA VAL A 89 2.80 16.08 -9.01
C VAL A 89 2.48 17.00 -7.85
N ALA A 90 3.29 18.02 -7.64
CA ALA A 90 3.11 19.00 -6.58
C ALA A 90 1.74 19.68 -6.64
N GLY A 91 1.07 19.80 -5.49
CA GLY A 91 -0.28 20.36 -5.41
C GLY A 91 -1.42 19.40 -5.72
N VAL A 92 -1.14 18.18 -6.19
CA VAL A 92 -2.13 17.12 -6.40
C VAL A 92 -2.23 16.29 -5.12
N ARG A 93 -3.10 16.67 -4.22
CA ARG A 93 -3.29 15.99 -2.94
C ARG A 93 -4.74 16.03 -2.51
N SER A 94 -5.17 15.05 -1.72
CA SER A 94 -6.43 15.12 -1.00
C SER A 94 -6.33 16.14 0.13
N ASN A 95 -7.37 16.96 0.29
CA ASN A 95 -7.45 17.95 1.34
C ASN A 95 -8.45 17.48 2.41
N PRO A 96 -8.05 17.39 3.69
CA PRO A 96 -8.97 17.04 4.75
C PRO A 96 -9.96 18.18 4.99
N LEU A 97 -11.24 17.82 5.09
CA LEU A 97 -12.31 18.73 5.47
C LEU A 97 -12.86 18.31 6.83
N THR A 98 -13.18 19.31 7.64
CA THR A 98 -13.80 19.10 8.95
C THR A 98 -15.00 20.02 9.14
N GLY A 99 -15.99 19.54 9.87
CA GLY A 99 -17.18 20.32 10.21
C GLY A 99 -17.76 19.93 11.55
N TYR A 100 -18.43 20.86 12.19
CA TYR A 100 -19.24 20.63 13.37
C TYR A 100 -20.71 20.61 12.98
N GLY A 101 -21.44 19.57 13.38
CA GLY A 101 -22.83 19.41 13.04
C GLY A 101 -23.65 18.77 14.14
N LEU A 102 -24.94 18.62 13.87
CA LEU A 102 -25.87 17.92 14.73
C LEU A 102 -26.49 16.73 14.00
N VAL A 103 -26.59 15.61 14.70
CA VAL A 103 -27.37 14.44 14.29
C VAL A 103 -28.66 14.43 15.06
N VAL A 104 -29.77 14.30 14.35
CA VAL A 104 -31.11 14.31 14.90
C VAL A 104 -31.83 12.97 14.66
N GLY A 105 -32.95 12.73 15.35
CA GLY A 105 -33.75 11.51 15.15
C GLY A 105 -33.20 10.28 15.88
N LEU A 106 -32.34 10.46 16.89
CA LEU A 106 -31.82 9.37 17.71
C LEU A 106 -32.91 8.87 18.71
N ASP A 107 -33.00 7.54 18.87
CA ASP A 107 -33.95 6.92 19.78
C ASP A 107 -33.45 6.95 21.25
N GLY A 108 -33.48 8.13 21.87
CA GLY A 108 -33.06 8.34 23.26
C GLY A 108 -31.55 8.09 23.52
N THR A 109 -30.74 7.88 22.47
CA THR A 109 -29.32 7.56 22.55
C THR A 109 -28.43 8.76 22.31
N GLY A 110 -29.00 9.94 22.08
CA GLY A 110 -28.28 11.19 21.86
C GLY A 110 -27.59 11.73 23.12
N ASP A 111 -27.11 12.95 23.03
CA ASP A 111 -26.39 13.63 24.11
C ASP A 111 -27.31 13.96 25.28
N GLN A 112 -26.74 13.89 26.48
CA GLN A 112 -27.34 14.45 27.67
C GLN A 112 -26.88 15.92 27.76
N THR A 113 -27.78 16.85 27.44
CA THR A 113 -27.47 18.29 27.36
C THR A 113 -27.00 18.90 28.68
N THR A 114 -27.30 18.27 29.82
CA THR A 114 -26.78 18.65 31.14
C THR A 114 -25.28 18.40 31.27
N GLN A 115 -24.72 17.38 30.56
CA GLN A 115 -23.32 17.05 30.55
C GLN A 115 -22.61 17.56 29.29
N ALA A 116 -23.37 17.79 28.22
CA ALA A 116 -22.90 18.35 26.94
C ALA A 116 -23.68 19.61 26.61
N PRO A 117 -23.48 20.75 27.32
CA PRO A 117 -24.27 21.96 27.17
C PRO A 117 -24.18 22.59 25.78
N PHE A 118 -23.06 22.40 25.09
CA PHE A 118 -22.85 22.87 23.73
C PHE A 118 -23.84 22.27 22.72
N THR A 119 -24.32 21.04 22.93
CA THR A 119 -25.38 20.43 22.08
C THR A 119 -26.67 21.20 22.16
N GLY A 120 -27.07 21.59 23.38
CA GLY A 120 -28.25 22.44 23.60
C GLY A 120 -28.13 23.84 23.03
N GLN A 121 -26.95 24.46 23.17
CA GLN A 121 -26.68 25.79 22.61
C GLN A 121 -26.72 25.75 21.06
N SER A 122 -26.13 24.74 20.45
CA SER A 122 -26.13 24.57 18.99
C SER A 122 -27.52 24.33 18.44
N LEU A 123 -28.34 23.54 19.16
CA LEU A 123 -29.74 23.34 18.80
C LEU A 123 -30.52 24.66 18.87
N THR A 124 -30.34 25.43 19.95
CA THR A 124 -30.99 26.73 20.09
C THR A 124 -30.59 27.70 18.98
N ALA A 125 -29.29 27.79 18.66
CA ALA A 125 -28.81 28.63 17.58
C ALA A 125 -29.37 28.21 16.21
N MET A 126 -29.47 26.90 15.95
CA MET A 126 -30.07 26.38 14.74
C MET A 126 -31.57 26.73 14.62
N LEU A 127 -32.35 26.54 15.70
CA LEU A 127 -33.77 26.88 15.74
C LEU A 127 -33.98 28.38 15.50
N GLN A 128 -33.16 29.23 16.10
CA GLN A 128 -33.18 30.69 15.87
C GLN A 128 -32.91 31.01 14.37
N GLN A 129 -31.98 30.32 13.74
CA GLN A 129 -31.71 30.49 12.30
C GLN A 129 -32.91 30.10 11.43
N PHE A 130 -33.74 29.15 11.86
CA PHE A 130 -35.01 28.80 11.22
C PHE A 130 -36.21 29.66 11.68
N GLY A 131 -35.99 30.73 12.44
CA GLY A 131 -37.03 31.64 12.88
C GLY A 131 -37.82 31.17 14.12
N VAL A 132 -37.39 30.09 14.76
CA VAL A 132 -38.00 29.58 16.00
C VAL A 132 -37.34 30.24 17.20
N MET A 133 -38.00 31.16 17.87
CA MET A 133 -37.49 31.82 19.07
C MET A 133 -37.98 31.09 20.33
N LEU A 134 -37.02 30.68 21.15
CA LEU A 134 -37.32 30.07 22.45
C LEU A 134 -37.48 31.18 23.52
N PRO A 135 -38.45 31.05 24.43
CA PRO A 135 -38.53 31.96 25.55
C PRO A 135 -37.26 31.95 26.40
N PRO A 136 -36.83 33.12 26.96
CA PRO A 136 -35.66 33.16 27.82
C PRO A 136 -35.84 32.30 29.07
N GLY A 137 -34.79 31.53 29.43
CA GLY A 137 -34.77 30.63 30.58
C GLY A 137 -35.23 29.21 30.33
N VAL A 138 -35.73 28.85 29.13
CA VAL A 138 -36.11 27.48 28.80
C VAL A 138 -34.85 26.67 28.47
N THR A 139 -34.56 25.67 29.30
CA THR A 139 -33.48 24.71 29.04
C THR A 139 -34.05 23.47 28.33
N MET A 140 -33.70 23.29 27.09
CA MET A 140 -34.08 22.07 26.35
C MET A 140 -33.19 20.89 26.76
N GLN A 141 -33.81 19.74 27.00
CA GLN A 141 -33.07 18.49 27.33
C GLN A 141 -33.46 17.37 26.36
N PRO A 142 -33.26 17.53 25.06
CA PRO A 142 -33.54 16.48 24.11
C PRO A 142 -32.48 15.36 24.26
N ARG A 143 -32.95 14.11 24.14
CA ARG A 143 -32.10 12.91 24.11
C ARG A 143 -32.02 12.29 22.72
N ASN A 144 -32.63 12.91 21.75
CA ASN A 144 -32.70 12.47 20.36
C ASN A 144 -31.76 13.24 19.43
N ILE A 145 -30.81 14.01 20.01
CA ILE A 145 -29.85 14.84 19.26
C ILE A 145 -28.44 14.60 19.81
N ALA A 146 -27.45 14.63 18.93
CA ALA A 146 -26.04 14.54 19.29
C ALA A 146 -25.20 15.55 18.51
N ALA A 147 -24.27 16.19 19.19
CA ALA A 147 -23.25 17.00 18.54
C ALA A 147 -22.14 16.09 17.97
N VAL A 148 -21.76 16.36 16.74
CA VAL A 148 -20.84 15.50 15.98
C VAL A 148 -19.75 16.32 15.27
N MET A 149 -18.58 15.68 15.15
CA MET A 149 -17.54 16.05 14.23
C MET A 149 -17.75 15.28 12.92
N VAL A 150 -17.75 16.00 11.82
CA VAL A 150 -17.84 15.43 10.48
C VAL A 150 -16.50 15.61 9.78
N THR A 151 -16.00 14.56 9.20
CA THR A 151 -14.73 14.58 8.44
C THR A 151 -14.93 14.01 7.05
N ALA A 152 -14.27 14.62 6.06
CA ALA A 152 -14.25 14.15 4.68
C ALA A 152 -12.85 14.34 4.08
N GLN A 153 -12.59 13.63 2.99
CA GLN A 153 -11.42 13.83 2.15
C GLN A 153 -11.88 14.42 0.83
N LEU A 154 -11.48 15.65 0.54
CA LEU A 154 -11.71 16.27 -0.76
C LEU A 154 -10.61 15.82 -1.72
N PRO A 155 -10.91 14.98 -2.72
CA PRO A 155 -9.92 14.51 -3.67
C PRO A 155 -9.38 15.67 -4.53
N PRO A 156 -8.18 15.53 -5.10
CA PRO A 156 -7.69 16.52 -6.06
C PRO A 156 -8.64 16.62 -7.25
N PHE A 157 -8.74 17.80 -7.83
CA PHE A 157 -9.61 18.10 -8.98
C PHE A 157 -11.12 17.94 -8.74
N ALA A 158 -11.56 17.85 -7.49
CA ALA A 158 -12.98 17.79 -7.18
C ALA A 158 -13.69 19.05 -7.73
N GLN A 159 -14.81 18.82 -8.40
CA GLN A 159 -15.64 19.88 -8.97
C GLN A 159 -16.92 20.07 -8.15
N PRO A 160 -17.48 21.29 -8.12
CA PRO A 160 -18.79 21.54 -7.54
C PRO A 160 -19.84 20.58 -8.08
N GLY A 161 -20.69 20.05 -7.20
CA GLY A 161 -21.70 19.04 -7.52
C GLY A 161 -21.23 17.58 -7.36
N GLN A 162 -19.95 17.32 -7.11
CA GLN A 162 -19.48 15.97 -6.80
C GLN A 162 -19.82 15.57 -5.35
N GLN A 163 -20.12 14.30 -5.15
CA GLN A 163 -20.44 13.74 -3.86
C GLN A 163 -19.21 13.13 -3.20
N LEU A 164 -19.13 13.30 -1.87
CA LEU A 164 -18.06 12.75 -1.04
C LEU A 164 -18.64 11.88 0.06
N ASP A 165 -17.93 10.83 0.38
CA ASP A 165 -18.20 10.05 1.58
C ASP A 165 -17.71 10.80 2.82
N ILE A 166 -18.51 10.75 3.88
CA ILE A 166 -18.16 11.39 5.14
C ILE A 166 -18.17 10.42 6.31
N ASN A 167 -17.30 10.70 7.27
CA ASN A 167 -17.32 10.04 8.56
C ASN A 167 -17.86 11.02 9.61
N VAL A 168 -18.72 10.51 10.47
CA VAL A 168 -19.38 11.28 11.53
C VAL A 168 -19.07 10.64 12.86
N SER A 169 -18.58 11.41 13.82
CA SER A 169 -18.22 10.93 15.15
C SER A 169 -18.80 11.82 16.21
N SER A 170 -19.43 11.25 17.24
CA SER A 170 -19.95 12.01 18.38
C SER A 170 -18.81 12.66 19.15
N ILE A 171 -18.97 13.93 19.49
CA ILE A 171 -18.06 14.69 20.39
C ILE A 171 -18.65 14.87 21.79
N GLY A 172 -19.94 14.59 21.94
CA GLY A 172 -20.61 14.59 23.22
C GLY A 172 -20.59 13.21 23.90
N ASN A 173 -21.64 12.93 24.64
CA ASN A 173 -21.81 11.68 25.38
C ASN A 173 -22.92 10.78 24.80
N ALA A 174 -23.23 10.92 23.52
CA ALA A 174 -24.19 10.08 22.82
C ALA A 174 -23.78 8.60 22.86
N LYS A 175 -24.69 7.73 23.24
CA LYS A 175 -24.47 6.29 23.35
C LYS A 175 -24.46 5.60 21.99
N SER A 176 -25.23 6.12 21.04
CA SER A 176 -25.33 5.58 19.67
C SER A 176 -25.84 6.65 18.72
N LEU A 177 -25.27 6.69 17.51
CA LEU A 177 -25.72 7.53 16.40
C LEU A 177 -26.60 6.76 15.40
N ARG A 178 -26.95 5.51 15.71
CA ARG A 178 -27.72 4.64 14.81
C ARG A 178 -29.11 5.20 14.55
N GLY A 179 -29.52 5.20 13.28
CA GLY A 179 -30.82 5.70 12.84
C GLY A 179 -30.93 7.22 12.78
N GLY A 180 -29.87 7.94 13.18
CA GLY A 180 -29.85 9.39 13.14
C GLY A 180 -29.60 9.94 11.74
N THR A 181 -30.00 11.19 11.54
CA THR A 181 -29.80 11.96 10.32
C THR A 181 -28.93 13.17 10.63
N LEU A 182 -27.84 13.34 9.89
CA LEU A 182 -27.00 14.53 9.96
C LEU A 182 -27.73 15.68 9.24
N ILE A 183 -27.87 16.80 9.92
CA ILE A 183 -28.40 18.03 9.32
C ILE A 183 -27.32 18.74 8.52
N ALA A 184 -27.71 19.65 7.62
CA ALA A 184 -26.81 20.40 6.75
C ALA A 184 -25.66 21.02 7.56
N THR A 185 -24.45 20.55 7.30
CA THR A 185 -23.24 20.85 8.04
C THR A 185 -22.16 21.34 7.08
N PRO A 186 -21.65 22.58 7.22
CA PRO A 186 -20.57 23.07 6.38
C PRO A 186 -19.25 22.38 6.76
N LEU A 187 -18.55 21.85 5.74
CA LEU A 187 -17.22 21.27 5.86
C LEU A 187 -16.17 22.29 5.42
N ARG A 188 -15.22 22.57 6.31
CA ARG A 188 -14.17 23.58 6.11
C ARG A 188 -12.82 22.93 5.88
N GLY A 189 -12.02 23.55 5.01
CA GLY A 189 -10.61 23.25 4.86
C GLY A 189 -9.74 23.89 5.95
N ALA A 190 -8.43 23.65 5.87
CA ALA A 190 -7.46 24.24 6.81
C ALA A 190 -7.38 25.79 6.74
N ASP A 191 -7.82 26.36 5.63
CA ASP A 191 -7.93 27.81 5.40
C ASP A 191 -9.22 28.42 5.99
N GLY A 192 -10.08 27.62 6.64
CA GLY A 192 -11.37 28.01 7.20
C GLY A 192 -12.50 28.22 6.20
N GLN A 193 -12.23 28.08 4.89
CA GLN A 193 -13.27 28.21 3.86
C GLN A 193 -14.14 26.95 3.78
N VAL A 194 -15.41 27.13 3.41
CA VAL A 194 -16.34 26.03 3.18
C VAL A 194 -16.13 25.46 1.79
N TYR A 195 -15.89 24.16 1.68
CA TYR A 195 -15.68 23.44 0.43
C TYR A 195 -16.79 22.45 0.11
N ALA A 196 -17.49 21.95 1.12
CA ALA A 196 -18.60 21.03 0.92
C ALA A 196 -19.67 21.23 1.99
N ILE A 197 -20.89 20.78 1.70
CA ILE A 197 -22.01 20.72 2.67
C ILE A 197 -22.36 19.26 2.86
N ALA A 198 -22.37 18.81 4.11
CA ALA A 198 -22.66 17.43 4.51
C ALA A 198 -24.05 17.30 5.07
N GLN A 199 -24.80 16.27 4.63
CA GLN A 199 -26.10 15.90 5.19
C GLN A 199 -26.47 14.46 4.83
N GLY A 200 -27.37 13.83 5.58
CA GLY A 200 -27.92 12.53 5.21
C GLY A 200 -28.06 11.56 6.36
N ASN A 201 -28.57 10.39 6.04
CA ASN A 201 -28.84 9.34 7.01
C ASN A 201 -27.57 8.54 7.34
N MET A 202 -27.34 8.31 8.63
CA MET A 202 -26.15 7.64 9.11
C MET A 202 -26.22 6.14 8.96
N VAL A 203 -25.15 5.55 8.48
CA VAL A 203 -24.87 4.12 8.52
C VAL A 203 -23.85 3.85 9.63
N VAL A 204 -24.29 3.21 10.71
CA VAL A 204 -23.44 2.84 11.84
C VAL A 204 -23.13 1.35 11.76
N GLY A 205 -21.87 1.00 11.56
CA GLY A 205 -21.40 -0.37 11.49
C GLY A 205 -21.13 -0.96 12.88
N GLY A 206 -22.17 -1.42 13.55
CA GLY A 206 -22.01 -2.05 14.86
C GLY A 206 -23.35 -2.56 15.41
N ALA A 207 -23.29 -3.50 16.33
CA ALA A 207 -24.43 -3.99 17.08
C ALA A 207 -24.13 -3.91 18.58
N GLY A 208 -25.07 -3.40 19.34
CA GLY A 208 -25.03 -3.41 20.80
C GLY A 208 -26.35 -3.96 21.32
N ALA A 209 -26.26 -4.89 22.24
CA ALA A 209 -27.41 -5.39 22.99
C ALA A 209 -27.10 -5.37 24.49
N SER A 210 -28.07 -4.96 25.30
CA SER A 210 -27.99 -5.03 26.77
C SER A 210 -29.24 -5.72 27.30
N ALA A 211 -29.05 -6.76 28.09
CA ALA A 211 -30.12 -7.45 28.78
C ALA A 211 -29.59 -7.96 30.13
N GLY A 212 -30.38 -7.82 31.18
CA GLY A 212 -30.12 -8.40 32.49
C GLY A 212 -28.78 -7.99 33.14
N GLY A 213 -28.29 -6.76 32.88
CA GLY A 213 -27.01 -6.27 33.41
C GLY A 213 -25.75 -6.61 32.55
N SER A 214 -25.90 -7.44 31.54
CA SER A 214 -24.83 -7.76 30.59
C SER A 214 -24.93 -6.87 29.35
N LYS A 215 -23.80 -6.29 28.92
CA LYS A 215 -23.69 -5.46 27.73
C LYS A 215 -22.72 -6.14 26.74
N VAL A 216 -23.22 -6.48 25.57
CA VAL A 216 -22.39 -6.93 24.44
C VAL A 216 -22.39 -5.81 23.40
N GLN A 217 -21.22 -5.32 23.05
CA GLN A 217 -21.04 -4.29 22.05
C GLN A 217 -19.98 -4.75 21.04
N ILE A 218 -20.40 -4.82 19.78
CA ILE A 218 -19.51 -5.11 18.64
C ILE A 218 -19.34 -3.80 17.88
N ASN A 219 -18.13 -3.29 17.85
CA ASN A 219 -17.75 -1.97 17.30
C ASN A 219 -18.35 -0.77 18.05
N HIS A 220 -17.83 0.42 17.74
CA HIS A 220 -18.27 1.67 18.34
C HIS A 220 -19.56 2.18 17.68
N LEU A 221 -20.59 2.44 18.49
CA LEU A 221 -21.87 2.97 18.01
C LEU A 221 -21.88 4.51 17.93
N SER A 222 -20.87 5.18 18.48
CA SER A 222 -20.69 6.63 18.50
C SER A 222 -20.05 7.20 17.25
N ALA A 223 -19.72 6.35 16.27
CA ALA A 223 -19.21 6.75 14.97
C ALA A 223 -19.96 6.03 13.85
N GLY A 224 -20.10 6.70 12.72
CA GLY A 224 -20.76 6.16 11.54
C GLY A 224 -20.25 6.84 10.26
N ARG A 225 -20.78 6.39 9.15
CA ARG A 225 -20.46 6.89 7.82
C ARG A 225 -21.74 7.24 7.07
N ILE A 226 -21.67 8.25 6.22
CA ILE A 226 -22.72 8.57 5.26
C ILE A 226 -22.09 8.50 3.87
N PRO A 227 -22.37 7.43 3.10
CA PRO A 227 -21.92 7.34 1.71
C PRO A 227 -22.53 8.46 0.89
N ALA A 228 -21.73 9.11 0.05
CA ALA A 228 -22.16 10.25 -0.76
C ALA A 228 -22.82 11.38 0.07
N GLY A 229 -22.44 11.50 1.35
CA GLY A 229 -23.11 12.35 2.32
C GLY A 229 -22.68 13.81 2.31
N ALA A 230 -21.73 14.21 1.49
CA ALA A 230 -21.41 15.63 1.29
C ALA A 230 -21.39 15.99 -0.18
N LEU A 231 -21.84 17.20 -0.48
CA LEU A 231 -21.80 17.78 -1.80
C LEU A 231 -20.69 18.83 -1.83
N VAL A 232 -19.82 18.75 -2.84
CA VAL A 232 -18.77 19.77 -3.07
C VAL A 232 -19.40 21.04 -3.59
N GLU A 233 -19.13 22.15 -2.92
CA GLU A 233 -19.60 23.49 -3.30
C GLU A 233 -18.50 24.33 -3.97
N ARG A 234 -17.24 24.05 -3.63
CA ARG A 234 -16.09 24.78 -4.13
C ARG A 234 -14.91 23.86 -4.43
N SER A 235 -14.28 24.06 -5.58
CA SER A 235 -13.03 23.39 -5.94
C SER A 235 -11.82 24.04 -5.25
N VAL A 236 -10.79 23.24 -4.96
CA VAL A 236 -9.49 23.76 -4.52
C VAL A 236 -8.67 24.08 -5.76
N PRO A 237 -8.19 25.31 -5.91
CA PRO A 237 -7.28 25.66 -7.00
C PRO A 237 -6.00 24.82 -6.93
N THR A 238 -5.70 24.10 -8.00
CA THR A 238 -4.46 23.33 -8.14
C THR A 238 -3.46 24.09 -9.01
N PRO A 239 -2.19 24.18 -8.63
CA PRO A 239 -1.17 24.93 -9.38
C PRO A 239 -0.80 24.29 -10.72
N ILE A 240 -1.34 23.10 -11.03
CA ILE A 240 -1.08 22.41 -12.30
C ILE A 240 -1.43 23.26 -13.53
N ALA A 241 -2.45 24.10 -13.43
CA ALA A 241 -2.89 24.93 -14.55
C ALA A 241 -2.09 26.23 -14.71
N GLN A 242 -1.20 26.55 -13.76
CA GLN A 242 -0.53 27.86 -13.70
C GLN A 242 0.96 27.75 -14.08
N GLY A 243 1.46 28.74 -14.81
CA GLY A 243 2.88 28.84 -15.18
C GLY A 243 3.31 27.89 -16.31
N ASP A 244 4.60 27.93 -16.62
CA ASP A 244 5.28 27.12 -17.65
C ASP A 244 6.05 25.93 -17.08
N THR A 245 6.01 25.74 -15.77
CA THR A 245 6.70 24.67 -15.06
C THR A 245 5.75 23.87 -14.18
N LEU A 246 6.07 22.60 -14.02
CA LEU A 246 5.47 21.68 -13.07
C LEU A 246 6.54 21.20 -12.08
N GLN A 247 6.14 20.84 -10.90
CA GLN A 247 7.02 20.22 -9.91
C GLN A 247 6.56 18.80 -9.65
N PHE A 248 7.53 17.88 -9.60
CA PHE A 248 7.34 16.52 -9.14
C PHE A 248 8.04 16.37 -7.79
N ASP A 249 7.28 15.97 -6.80
CA ASP A 249 7.76 15.71 -5.44
C ASP A 249 8.02 14.21 -5.30
N LEU A 250 9.26 13.83 -5.00
CA LEU A 250 9.63 12.45 -4.75
C LEU A 250 9.02 11.96 -3.44
N ASN A 251 8.56 10.72 -3.40
CA ASN A 251 8.00 10.08 -2.22
C ASN A 251 9.04 9.92 -1.10
N SER A 252 10.33 9.73 -1.48
CA SER A 252 11.47 9.69 -0.55
C SER A 252 12.54 10.68 -0.99
N SER A 253 13.23 11.32 -0.03
CA SER A 253 14.34 12.22 -0.34
C SER A 253 15.59 11.41 -0.71
N ASP A 254 15.99 11.49 -2.00
CA ASP A 254 17.20 10.86 -2.52
C ASP A 254 17.70 11.62 -3.75
N PHE A 255 18.95 12.10 -3.69
CA PHE A 255 19.57 12.87 -4.78
C PHE A 255 19.81 12.01 -6.04
N ALA A 256 20.13 10.72 -5.87
CA ALA A 256 20.34 9.81 -6.99
C ALA A 256 19.04 9.59 -7.76
N THR A 257 17.95 9.34 -7.05
CA THR A 257 16.60 9.18 -7.62
C THR A 257 16.13 10.48 -8.29
N ALA A 258 16.30 11.65 -7.64
CA ALA A 258 15.92 12.93 -8.23
C ALA A 258 16.65 13.18 -9.56
N ARG A 259 17.97 12.89 -9.60
CA ARG A 259 18.76 12.99 -10.81
C ARG A 259 18.34 11.98 -11.88
N ALA A 260 18.04 10.74 -11.51
CA ALA A 260 17.58 9.70 -12.44
C ALA A 260 16.23 10.06 -13.08
N VAL A 261 15.27 10.59 -12.29
CA VAL A 261 13.99 11.10 -12.78
C VAL A 261 14.19 12.25 -13.76
N ALA A 262 15.01 13.26 -13.40
CA ALA A 262 15.29 14.38 -14.30
C ALA A 262 15.95 13.92 -15.61
N GLN A 263 16.89 12.97 -15.56
CA GLN A 263 17.51 12.40 -16.73
C GLN A 263 16.55 11.59 -17.60
N ALA A 264 15.63 10.80 -17.00
CA ALA A 264 14.63 10.06 -17.74
C ALA A 264 13.69 10.99 -18.52
N ILE A 265 13.24 12.08 -17.88
CA ILE A 265 12.41 13.10 -18.54
C ILE A 265 13.19 13.79 -19.65
N ASN A 266 14.45 14.20 -19.40
CA ASN A 266 15.27 14.87 -20.40
C ASN A 266 15.59 13.97 -21.61
N ARG A 267 15.76 12.67 -21.41
CA ARG A 267 15.95 11.72 -22.52
C ARG A 267 14.69 11.62 -23.41
N ALA A 268 13.50 11.65 -22.78
CA ALA A 268 12.24 11.47 -23.48
C ALA A 268 11.69 12.76 -24.11
N LYS A 269 11.87 13.92 -23.45
CA LYS A 269 11.22 15.19 -23.81
C LYS A 269 12.20 16.27 -24.30
N GLY A 270 13.49 16.00 -24.27
CA GLY A 270 14.56 16.92 -24.69
C GLY A 270 15.40 17.46 -23.55
N ALA A 271 16.64 17.81 -23.86
CA ALA A 271 17.61 18.29 -22.87
C ALA A 271 17.14 19.59 -22.20
N GLY A 272 17.29 19.71 -20.89
CA GLY A 272 16.96 20.90 -20.10
C GLY A 272 15.47 21.10 -19.81
N VAL A 273 14.61 20.13 -20.17
CA VAL A 273 13.18 20.14 -19.81
C VAL A 273 12.98 19.89 -18.32
N ALA A 274 13.78 19.01 -17.71
CA ALA A 274 13.70 18.67 -16.30
C ALA A 274 15.00 19.00 -15.56
N GLN A 275 14.89 19.50 -14.34
CA GLN A 275 15.99 19.83 -13.44
C GLN A 275 15.65 19.36 -12.02
N ALA A 276 16.54 18.57 -11.41
CA ALA A 276 16.45 18.29 -9.98
C ALA A 276 16.91 19.52 -9.22
N LEU A 277 16.06 20.07 -8.35
CA LEU A 277 16.38 21.23 -7.51
C LEU A 277 17.05 20.78 -6.22
N ASP A 278 16.57 19.69 -5.66
CA ASP A 278 17.11 19.05 -4.46
C ASP A 278 16.85 17.53 -4.51
N GLY A 279 17.05 16.84 -3.39
CA GLY A 279 16.81 15.39 -3.29
C GLY A 279 15.33 14.98 -3.29
N ARG A 280 14.40 15.93 -3.37
CA ARG A 280 12.97 15.67 -3.32
C ARG A 280 12.19 16.31 -4.46
N VAL A 281 12.64 17.43 -4.98
CA VAL A 281 11.91 18.24 -5.96
C VAL A 281 12.57 18.21 -7.33
N VAL A 282 11.81 17.81 -8.33
CA VAL A 282 12.18 17.86 -9.74
C VAL A 282 11.26 18.86 -10.45
N ARG A 283 11.85 19.96 -10.96
CA ARG A 283 11.12 20.94 -11.77
C ARG A 283 11.14 20.53 -13.23
N VAL A 284 9.99 20.62 -13.90
CA VAL A 284 9.84 20.21 -15.29
C VAL A 284 9.13 21.31 -16.06
N ARG A 285 9.68 21.71 -17.19
CA ARG A 285 9.03 22.66 -18.12
C ARG A 285 7.92 21.92 -18.86
N ALA A 286 6.70 22.48 -18.84
CA ALA A 286 5.51 21.88 -19.43
C ALA A 286 4.81 22.83 -20.39
N PRO A 287 4.03 22.30 -21.35
CA PRO A 287 3.17 23.10 -22.20
C PRO A 287 2.18 23.93 -21.40
N GLN A 288 1.80 25.11 -21.89
CA GLN A 288 0.81 25.97 -21.25
C GLN A 288 -0.63 25.61 -21.63
N GLU A 289 -0.80 25.02 -22.79
CA GLU A 289 -2.10 24.60 -23.30
C GLU A 289 -2.61 23.41 -22.46
N PRO A 290 -3.86 23.45 -21.94
CA PRO A 290 -4.37 22.47 -20.97
C PRO A 290 -4.33 21.02 -21.44
N ASP A 291 -4.79 20.75 -22.67
CA ASP A 291 -4.81 19.37 -23.21
C ASP A 291 -3.39 18.83 -23.44
N ALA A 292 -2.53 19.64 -24.04
CA ALA A 292 -1.12 19.28 -24.26
C ALA A 292 -0.39 19.05 -22.91
N ARG A 293 -0.76 19.80 -21.86
CA ARG A 293 -0.21 19.63 -20.52
C ARG A 293 -0.64 18.32 -19.87
N VAL A 294 -1.90 17.94 -20.00
CA VAL A 294 -2.40 16.64 -19.49
C VAL A 294 -1.74 15.49 -20.26
N ALA A 295 -1.63 15.58 -21.59
CA ALA A 295 -0.93 14.58 -22.39
C ALA A 295 0.55 14.48 -21.99
N PHE A 296 1.22 15.62 -21.80
CA PHE A 296 2.62 15.67 -21.33
C PHE A 296 2.79 15.01 -19.97
N LEU A 297 1.91 15.29 -19.00
CA LEU A 297 1.94 14.66 -17.68
C LEU A 297 1.76 13.14 -17.76
N ALA A 298 0.76 12.69 -18.53
CA ALA A 298 0.48 11.27 -18.73
C ALA A 298 1.70 10.53 -19.31
N ASP A 299 2.39 11.16 -20.26
CA ASP A 299 3.62 10.61 -20.83
C ASP A 299 4.75 10.55 -19.79
N VAL A 300 4.98 11.66 -19.05
CA VAL A 300 6.05 11.75 -18.05
C VAL A 300 5.83 10.75 -16.92
N GLU A 301 4.62 10.62 -16.40
CA GLU A 301 4.30 9.69 -15.32
C GLU A 301 4.57 8.22 -15.68
N ASN A 302 4.48 7.87 -16.95
CA ASN A 302 4.72 6.51 -17.43
C ASN A 302 6.17 6.24 -17.86
N LEU A 303 7.07 7.23 -17.80
CA LEU A 303 8.49 7.01 -18.09
C LEU A 303 9.13 6.09 -17.06
N ASN A 304 9.97 5.18 -17.54
CA ASN A 304 10.76 4.30 -16.72
C ASN A 304 12.00 5.02 -16.17
N VAL A 305 12.28 4.80 -14.89
CA VAL A 305 13.45 5.34 -14.19
C VAL A 305 14.36 4.21 -13.78
N ASP A 306 15.63 4.34 -14.13
CA ASP A 306 16.68 3.44 -13.66
C ASP A 306 17.08 3.87 -12.25
N MET A 307 16.46 3.26 -11.25
CA MET A 307 16.76 3.57 -9.85
C MET A 307 18.01 2.85 -9.38
N ALA A 308 18.85 3.56 -8.61
CA ALA A 308 19.86 2.91 -7.79
C ALA A 308 19.18 1.99 -6.77
N ALA A 309 19.83 0.89 -6.41
CA ALA A 309 19.30 0.01 -5.37
C ALA A 309 19.07 0.84 -4.08
N PRO A 310 17.88 0.76 -3.46
CA PRO A 310 17.61 1.50 -2.25
C PRO A 310 18.57 1.08 -1.13
N ALA A 311 18.83 1.99 -0.20
CA ALA A 311 19.63 1.67 0.97
C ALA A 311 19.06 0.45 1.71
N ALA A 312 19.94 -0.38 2.25
CA ALA A 312 19.53 -1.52 3.04
C ALA A 312 18.77 -1.06 4.27
N ARG A 313 17.55 -1.58 4.46
CA ARG A 313 16.68 -1.25 5.59
C ARG A 313 16.22 -2.52 6.29
N VAL A 314 16.27 -2.49 7.61
CA VAL A 314 15.81 -3.55 8.49
C VAL A 314 14.72 -2.99 9.39
N VAL A 315 13.52 -3.55 9.31
CA VAL A 315 12.37 -3.16 10.14
C VAL A 315 12.11 -4.27 11.16
N ILE A 316 12.05 -3.90 12.43
CA ILE A 316 11.83 -4.85 13.52
C ILE A 316 10.55 -4.48 14.26
N ASN A 317 9.66 -5.45 14.42
CA ASN A 317 8.53 -5.29 15.32
C ASN A 317 8.94 -5.70 16.74
N ALA A 318 9.01 -4.73 17.65
CA ALA A 318 9.45 -4.92 19.01
C ALA A 318 8.55 -5.87 19.85
N ARG A 319 7.28 -6.02 19.47
CA ARG A 319 6.31 -6.88 20.17
C ARG A 319 6.37 -8.33 19.70
N THR A 320 6.53 -8.56 18.39
CA THR A 320 6.46 -9.90 17.79
C THR A 320 7.82 -10.50 17.48
N GLY A 321 8.90 -9.70 17.48
CA GLY A 321 10.23 -10.12 17.06
C GLY A 321 10.37 -10.35 15.54
N SER A 322 9.37 -9.97 14.77
CA SER A 322 9.43 -10.11 13.32
C SER A 322 10.43 -9.14 12.73
N VAL A 323 11.35 -9.66 11.90
CA VAL A 323 12.37 -8.86 11.19
C VAL A 323 12.11 -8.90 9.71
N VAL A 324 11.95 -7.73 9.10
CA VAL A 324 11.73 -7.55 7.65
C VAL A 324 12.91 -6.80 7.06
N MET A 325 13.43 -7.28 5.93
CA MET A 325 14.57 -6.68 5.22
C MET A 325 14.19 -6.47 3.75
N ASN A 326 14.56 -5.33 3.19
CA ASN A 326 14.30 -5.02 1.78
C ASN A 326 15.30 -5.69 0.81
N GLN A 327 16.47 -6.08 1.30
CA GLN A 327 17.51 -6.78 0.54
C GLN A 327 18.42 -7.60 1.46
N SER A 328 19.33 -8.37 0.89
CA SER A 328 20.33 -9.11 1.66
C SER A 328 21.28 -8.15 2.39
N VAL A 329 21.16 -8.09 3.71
CA VAL A 329 22.04 -7.30 4.58
C VAL A 329 23.19 -8.19 5.04
N THR A 330 24.43 -7.76 4.75
CA THR A 330 25.65 -8.41 5.22
C THR A 330 26.16 -7.72 6.48
N LEU A 331 26.75 -8.51 7.37
CA LEU A 331 27.31 -8.03 8.61
C LEU A 331 28.83 -8.02 8.53
N ALA A 332 29.44 -6.95 9.05
CA ALA A 332 30.89 -6.90 9.25
C ALA A 332 31.29 -7.70 10.50
N ALA A 333 32.58 -7.98 10.63
CA ALA A 333 33.11 -8.68 11.78
C ALA A 333 32.83 -7.89 13.07
N CYS A 334 32.19 -8.53 14.05
CA CYS A 334 31.87 -7.93 15.34
C CYS A 334 31.64 -9.00 16.40
N ALA A 335 31.70 -8.60 17.66
CA ALA A 335 31.27 -9.39 18.80
C ALA A 335 30.32 -8.59 19.65
N VAL A 336 29.15 -9.15 19.90
CA VAL A 336 28.08 -8.52 20.71
C VAL A 336 27.62 -9.54 21.76
N ALA A 337 27.55 -9.11 23.00
CA ALA A 337 26.99 -9.91 24.10
C ALA A 337 25.78 -9.16 24.69
N HIS A 338 24.69 -9.87 24.93
CA HIS A 338 23.49 -9.35 25.59
C HIS A 338 22.88 -10.44 26.47
N GLY A 339 22.86 -10.21 27.77
CA GLY A 339 22.41 -11.21 28.74
C GLY A 339 23.26 -12.49 28.66
N SER A 340 22.62 -13.65 28.49
CA SER A 340 23.27 -14.95 28.30
C SER A 340 23.65 -15.24 26.82
N LEU A 341 23.30 -14.37 25.88
CA LEU A 341 23.58 -14.55 24.48
C LEU A 341 24.82 -13.78 24.03
N SER A 342 25.74 -14.46 23.34
CA SER A 342 26.94 -13.86 22.75
C SER A 342 27.00 -14.22 21.28
N VAL A 343 27.13 -13.19 20.41
CA VAL A 343 27.24 -13.32 18.97
C VAL A 343 28.63 -12.82 18.56
N THR A 344 29.44 -13.70 17.98
CA THR A 344 30.75 -13.34 17.42
C THR A 344 30.75 -13.63 15.92
N ILE A 345 31.05 -12.63 15.12
CA ILE A 345 31.21 -12.72 13.66
C ILE A 345 32.66 -12.42 13.37
N SER A 346 33.41 -13.43 12.89
CA SER A 346 34.81 -13.28 12.48
C SER A 346 34.96 -13.59 10.99
N SER A 347 35.79 -12.84 10.29
CA SER A 347 36.17 -13.12 8.90
C SER A 347 37.62 -13.60 8.87
N THR A 348 37.84 -14.84 8.44
CA THR A 348 39.20 -15.37 8.18
C THR A 348 39.36 -15.48 6.66
N PRO A 349 40.36 -14.83 6.07
CA PRO A 349 40.65 -14.97 4.62
C PRO A 349 41.15 -16.39 4.35
N ILE A 350 40.50 -17.11 3.45
CA ILE A 350 41.00 -18.37 2.92
C ILE A 350 41.78 -18.04 1.63
N ILE A 351 43.08 -18.16 1.69
CA ILE A 351 43.95 -18.00 0.52
C ILE A 351 44.07 -19.38 -0.14
N SER A 352 43.45 -19.57 -1.30
CA SER A 352 43.68 -20.72 -2.14
C SER A 352 44.84 -20.40 -3.08
N GLN A 353 46.02 -20.97 -2.80
CA GLN A 353 47.18 -20.88 -3.70
C GLN A 353 47.19 -22.11 -4.64
N PRO A 354 47.33 -21.91 -5.94
CA PRO A 354 47.59 -23.00 -6.88
C PRO A 354 48.93 -23.65 -6.55
N ASN A 355 49.06 -24.96 -6.80
CA ASN A 355 50.31 -25.68 -6.65
C ASN A 355 51.40 -25.08 -7.56
N ALA A 356 52.65 -25.14 -7.12
CA ALA A 356 53.84 -24.44 -7.63
C ALA A 356 54.21 -24.69 -9.13
N LEU A 357 53.39 -25.29 -9.94
CA LEU A 357 53.57 -25.52 -11.40
C LEU A 357 52.23 -25.47 -12.17
N SER A 358 51.14 -25.00 -11.58
CA SER A 358 49.85 -24.82 -12.24
C SER A 358 49.64 -23.33 -12.56
N GLY A 359 49.32 -23.00 -13.80
CA GLY A 359 49.07 -21.61 -14.28
C GLY A 359 47.75 -20.99 -13.78
N GLY A 360 47.38 -21.26 -12.53
CA GLY A 360 46.18 -20.68 -11.90
C GLY A 360 46.49 -19.37 -11.14
N GLN A 361 45.52 -18.47 -11.07
CA GLN A 361 45.61 -17.23 -10.26
C GLN A 361 45.23 -17.49 -8.81
N THR A 362 45.91 -16.83 -7.86
CA THR A 362 45.58 -16.84 -6.45
C THR A 362 44.23 -16.16 -6.24
N THR A 363 43.25 -16.87 -5.73
CA THR A 363 41.95 -16.32 -5.36
C THR A 363 41.88 -16.19 -3.83
N VAL A 364 41.60 -14.98 -3.35
CA VAL A 364 41.35 -14.69 -1.95
C VAL A 364 39.84 -14.66 -1.77
N ALA A 365 39.30 -15.60 -0.94
CA ALA A 365 37.93 -15.60 -0.54
C ALA A 365 37.85 -15.35 0.96
N GLU A 366 37.00 -14.40 1.36
CA GLU A 366 36.74 -14.14 2.78
C GLU A 366 35.72 -15.17 3.28
N LYS A 367 36.07 -15.92 4.30
CA LYS A 367 35.16 -16.79 5.03
C LYS A 367 34.81 -16.13 6.36
N ALA A 368 33.56 -15.73 6.53
CA ALA A 368 33.06 -15.27 7.82
C ALA A 368 32.62 -16.47 8.68
N ASP A 369 33.21 -16.59 9.86
CA ASP A 369 32.78 -17.55 10.87
C ASP A 369 31.96 -16.81 11.94
N ILE A 370 30.73 -17.30 12.18
CA ILE A 370 29.84 -16.79 13.22
C ILE A 370 29.79 -17.82 14.34
N SER A 371 30.17 -17.44 15.55
CA SER A 371 29.92 -18.26 16.72
C SER A 371 28.95 -17.54 17.65
N ILE A 372 27.87 -18.22 18.02
CA ILE A 372 26.89 -17.76 19.01
C ILE A 372 26.94 -18.70 20.18
N ARG A 373 27.15 -18.19 21.40
CA ARG A 373 27.20 -18.95 22.64
C ARG A 373 26.03 -18.55 23.52
N GLN A 374 25.41 -19.56 24.11
CA GLN A 374 24.51 -19.47 25.27
C GLN A 374 25.09 -20.35 26.36
N GLU A 375 25.23 -19.85 27.57
CA GLU A 375 25.68 -20.70 28.66
C GLU A 375 24.51 -21.54 29.23
N PRO A 376 24.65 -22.87 29.34
CA PRO A 376 25.64 -23.81 28.78
C PRO A 376 25.06 -24.54 27.55
N GLY A 377 25.64 -24.42 26.37
CA GLY A 377 25.25 -25.33 25.30
C GLY A 377 25.56 -24.95 23.88
N SER A 378 25.06 -25.09 22.87
CA SER A 378 25.37 -25.34 21.45
C SER A 378 26.02 -24.16 20.72
N LEU A 379 27.19 -24.44 20.13
CA LEU A 379 27.85 -23.60 19.12
C LEU A 379 27.17 -23.84 17.75
N ILE A 380 26.62 -22.81 17.18
CA ILE A 380 26.18 -22.84 15.77
C ILE A 380 27.22 -22.09 14.93
N GLN A 381 27.96 -22.81 14.08
CA GLN A 381 28.87 -22.21 13.08
C GLN A 381 28.09 -21.93 11.78
N LEU A 382 28.14 -20.70 11.32
CA LEU A 382 27.55 -20.28 10.04
C LEU A 382 28.66 -19.93 9.03
N PRO A 383 28.46 -20.27 7.74
CA PRO A 383 29.50 -20.07 6.72
C PRO A 383 29.65 -18.60 6.27
N ALA A 384 30.73 -18.35 5.53
CA ALA A 384 31.25 -17.08 5.06
C ALA A 384 30.24 -16.09 4.47
N GLY A 385 30.38 -14.79 4.82
CA GLY A 385 29.47 -13.72 4.39
C GLY A 385 28.19 -13.70 5.21
N ALA A 386 28.32 -13.52 6.52
CA ALA A 386 27.18 -13.54 7.43
C ALA A 386 26.06 -12.63 6.99
N ARG A 387 24.97 -13.22 6.53
CA ARG A 387 23.75 -12.48 6.25
C ARG A 387 22.99 -12.28 7.55
N LEU A 388 22.44 -11.10 7.72
CA LEU A 388 21.62 -10.82 8.90
C LEU A 388 20.49 -11.85 9.09
N SER A 389 19.92 -12.37 7.98
CA SER A 389 18.92 -13.44 8.00
C SER A 389 19.37 -14.69 8.75
N ASP A 390 20.65 -15.04 8.63
CA ASP A 390 21.19 -16.26 9.20
C ASP A 390 21.45 -16.07 10.70
N VAL A 391 21.90 -14.87 11.08
CA VAL A 391 22.04 -14.48 12.50
C VAL A 391 20.68 -14.46 13.20
N VAL A 392 19.67 -13.85 12.59
CA VAL A 392 18.30 -13.80 13.14
C VAL A 392 17.70 -15.21 13.30
N LYS A 393 17.90 -16.10 12.30
CA LYS A 393 17.47 -17.51 12.41
C LYS A 393 18.17 -18.23 13.54
N ALA A 394 19.49 -18.05 13.68
CA ALA A 394 20.27 -18.67 14.72
C ALA A 394 19.86 -18.18 16.12
N LEU A 395 19.66 -16.88 16.31
CA LEU A 395 19.16 -16.30 17.56
C LEU A 395 17.75 -16.84 17.92
N ASN A 396 16.85 -16.89 16.94
CA ASN A 396 15.52 -17.46 17.14
C ASN A 396 15.57 -18.95 17.52
N SER A 397 16.50 -19.74 16.95
CA SER A 397 16.66 -21.17 17.29
C SER A 397 17.20 -21.39 18.72
N LEU A 398 17.86 -20.39 19.27
CA LEU A 398 18.34 -20.37 20.65
C LEU A 398 17.31 -19.81 21.64
N GLY A 399 16.12 -19.45 21.17
CA GLY A 399 15.06 -18.94 22.03
C GLY A 399 15.23 -17.47 22.43
N ALA A 400 15.96 -16.66 21.66
CA ALA A 400 16.10 -15.23 21.90
C ALA A 400 14.71 -14.55 21.89
N THR A 401 14.48 -13.69 22.87
CA THR A 401 13.23 -12.93 22.94
C THR A 401 13.25 -11.78 21.91
N PRO A 402 12.08 -11.22 21.55
CA PRO A 402 12.01 -10.03 20.68
C PRO A 402 12.87 -8.87 21.18
N GLN A 403 12.95 -8.69 22.48
CA GLN A 403 13.75 -7.64 23.11
C GLN A 403 15.26 -7.89 22.97
N ASP A 404 15.72 -9.16 23.12
CA ASP A 404 17.12 -9.52 22.92
C ASP A 404 17.56 -9.31 21.48
N LEU A 405 16.70 -9.69 20.50
CA LEU A 405 16.96 -9.44 19.08
C LEU A 405 17.12 -7.96 18.80
N LEU A 406 16.24 -7.14 19.35
CA LEU A 406 16.31 -5.68 19.18
C LEU A 406 17.61 -5.12 19.77
N ALA A 407 17.96 -5.51 21.01
CA ALA A 407 19.15 -5.02 21.69
C ALA A 407 20.44 -5.44 20.95
N ILE A 408 20.53 -6.69 20.48
CA ILE A 408 21.67 -7.19 19.73
C ILE A 408 21.82 -6.44 18.40
N LEU A 409 20.72 -6.24 17.66
CA LEU A 409 20.77 -5.54 16.37
C LEU A 409 21.08 -4.04 16.52
N GLN A 410 20.58 -3.39 17.57
CA GLN A 410 20.96 -2.02 17.91
C GLN A 410 22.45 -1.92 18.28
N ALA A 411 22.97 -2.86 19.06
CA ALA A 411 24.39 -2.91 19.41
C ALA A 411 25.26 -3.12 18.16
N MET A 412 24.87 -4.03 17.24
CA MET A 412 25.56 -4.22 15.95
C MET A 412 25.51 -2.96 15.08
N LYS A 413 24.40 -2.23 15.08
CA LYS A 413 24.29 -0.96 14.37
C LYS A 413 25.20 0.10 14.96
N SER A 414 25.23 0.24 16.30
CA SER A 414 26.09 1.19 17.03
C SER A 414 27.57 0.88 16.86
N ALA A 415 27.92 -0.41 16.78
CA ALA A 415 29.27 -0.86 16.48
C ALA A 415 29.69 -0.70 15.00
N GLY A 416 28.79 -0.25 14.11
CA GLY A 416 29.05 -0.11 12.68
C GLY A 416 29.10 -1.45 11.91
N ALA A 417 28.79 -2.57 12.57
CA ALA A 417 28.79 -3.89 11.94
C ALA A 417 27.57 -4.14 11.05
N LEU A 418 26.44 -3.46 11.30
CA LEU A 418 25.24 -3.54 10.51
C LEU A 418 25.17 -2.35 9.52
N ASN A 419 25.46 -2.64 8.24
CA ASN A 419 25.39 -1.65 7.19
C ASN A 419 23.97 -1.57 6.60
N ALA A 420 23.02 -1.18 7.45
CA ALA A 420 21.61 -0.97 7.08
C ALA A 420 20.98 0.08 8.00
N GLU A 421 19.90 0.71 7.54
CA GLU A 421 19.03 1.53 8.40
C GLU A 421 18.16 0.61 9.26
N LEU A 422 18.12 0.88 10.58
CA LEU A 422 17.33 0.10 11.53
C LEU A 422 16.11 0.90 11.97
N GLU A 423 14.91 0.38 11.68
CA GLU A 423 13.63 0.96 12.07
C GLU A 423 12.90 0.01 13.02
N VAL A 424 12.33 0.55 14.09
CA VAL A 424 11.61 -0.22 15.12
C VAL A 424 10.14 0.20 15.11
N ILE A 425 9.23 -0.79 15.01
CA ILE A 425 7.78 -0.60 14.96
C ILE A 425 7.06 -1.42 16.05
#